data_d5103b5af24760c6195cb6c0bc210189
#
_entry.id   d5103b5af24760c6195cb6c0bc210189
#
_cell.length_a   1.000
_cell.length_b   1.000
_cell.length_c   1.000
_cell.angle_alpha   90.00
_cell.angle_beta   90.00
_cell.angle_gamma   90.00
#
_symmetry.space_group_name_H-M   'P 1'
#
loop_
_entity.id
_entity.type
_entity.pdbx_description
1 polymer ?
#
loop_
_entity_poly.entity_id
_entity_poly.type
_entity_poly.pdbx_seq_one_letter_code
_entity_poly.pdbx_strand_id
1 'polypeptide(L)'
;FVNYALSKRLQADPYRFYLSGRETIYNVHQLMNEIRRGKHPLLAKSCKVDIFAYSIGALMSQVLLSSDVEGHFDNSKLFMFCGGALFNEMNGSSRMIMDGDTFRTLKSYFTTKFIFPQFESRIIGDNLEKSFIAHVDKSLCKERREAFYRKNSYRICVVSLTKDTVIPTSGIKSA
;
A
#
# COMPACT_ATOMS: atom_id res chain seq x y z
N PHE A 1 -2.49 1.30 -24.77
CA PHE A 1 -3.93 1.45 -24.51
C PHE A 1 -4.35 1.01 -23.10
N VAL A 2 -3.56 0.19 -22.42
CA VAL A 2 -3.92 -0.29 -21.05
C VAL A 2 -4.00 0.87 -20.07
N ASN A 3 -3.07 1.80 -20.13
CA ASN A 3 -3.07 2.98 -19.27
C ASN A 3 -4.24 3.94 -19.51
N TYR A 4 -4.76 4.04 -20.74
CA TYR A 4 -5.92 4.87 -21.04
C TYR A 4 -7.18 4.37 -20.31
N ALA A 5 -7.46 3.08 -20.37
CA ALA A 5 -8.60 2.50 -19.70
C ALA A 5 -8.49 2.64 -18.16
N LEU A 6 -7.29 2.39 -17.61
CA LEU A 6 -7.02 2.59 -16.19
C LEU A 6 -7.20 4.06 -15.79
N SER A 7 -6.63 4.99 -16.57
CA SER A 7 -6.75 6.43 -16.33
C SER A 7 -8.21 6.87 -16.30
N LYS A 8 -9.00 6.49 -17.30
CA LYS A 8 -10.42 6.86 -17.34
C LYS A 8 -11.23 6.30 -16.17
N ARG A 9 -10.97 5.08 -15.77
CA ARG A 9 -11.65 4.46 -14.61
C ARG A 9 -11.32 5.18 -13.31
N LEU A 10 -10.05 5.51 -13.09
CA LEU A 10 -9.59 6.18 -11.87
C LEU A 10 -9.94 7.67 -11.84
N GLN A 11 -10.03 8.35 -12.99
CA GLN A 11 -10.57 9.72 -13.07
C GLN A 11 -12.05 9.77 -12.70
N ALA A 12 -12.83 8.82 -13.22
CA ALA A 12 -14.26 8.74 -12.93
C ALA A 12 -14.56 8.44 -11.47
N ASP A 13 -13.74 7.60 -10.86
CA ASP A 13 -13.91 7.17 -9.48
C ASP A 13 -12.54 6.87 -8.83
N PRO A 14 -11.89 7.88 -8.23
CA PRO A 14 -10.60 7.71 -7.55
C PRO A 14 -10.61 6.70 -6.39
N TYR A 15 -11.74 6.51 -5.74
CA TYR A 15 -11.90 5.58 -4.62
C TYR A 15 -11.60 4.13 -5.03
N ARG A 16 -11.75 3.78 -6.30
CA ARG A 16 -11.42 2.45 -6.85
C ARG A 16 -9.98 2.03 -6.61
N PHE A 17 -9.06 2.98 -6.56
CA PHE A 17 -7.66 2.69 -6.25
C PHE A 17 -7.54 2.05 -4.85
N TYR A 18 -8.17 2.65 -3.86
CA TYR A 18 -8.19 2.13 -2.49
C TYR A 18 -8.97 0.80 -2.41
N LEU A 19 -10.15 0.71 -3.04
CA LEU A 19 -10.96 -0.50 -3.01
C LEU A 19 -10.22 -1.71 -3.61
N SER A 20 -9.52 -1.51 -4.72
CA SER A 20 -8.72 -2.57 -5.34
C SER A 20 -7.57 -3.05 -4.44
N GLY A 21 -6.89 -2.12 -3.76
CA GLY A 21 -5.86 -2.46 -2.78
C GLY A 21 -6.45 -3.21 -1.57
N ARG A 22 -7.58 -2.73 -1.05
CA ARG A 22 -8.31 -3.35 0.06
C ARG A 22 -8.72 -4.79 -0.27
N GLU A 23 -9.30 -5.02 -1.44
CA GLU A 23 -9.69 -6.35 -1.92
C GLU A 23 -8.48 -7.29 -2.02
N THR A 24 -7.37 -6.80 -2.55
CA THR A 24 -6.14 -7.58 -2.64
C THR A 24 -5.62 -7.96 -1.26
N ILE A 25 -5.59 -7.04 -0.31
CA ILE A 25 -5.16 -7.31 1.07
C ILE A 25 -6.10 -8.34 1.73
N TYR A 26 -7.40 -8.19 1.54
CA TYR A 26 -8.37 -9.16 2.04
C TYR A 26 -8.11 -10.57 1.50
N ASN A 27 -7.89 -10.72 0.21
CA ASN A 27 -7.60 -12.00 -0.42
C ASN A 27 -6.28 -12.61 0.09
N VAL A 28 -5.26 -11.78 0.34
CA VAL A 28 -4.01 -12.24 0.96
C VAL A 28 -4.24 -12.74 2.39
N HIS A 29 -5.05 -12.04 3.19
CA HIS A 29 -5.41 -12.51 4.53
C HIS A 29 -6.21 -13.82 4.48
N GLN A 30 -7.14 -13.97 3.54
CA GLN A 30 -7.88 -15.23 3.36
C GLN A 30 -6.94 -16.39 3.03
N LEU A 31 -6.00 -16.18 2.11
CA LEU A 31 -4.98 -17.18 1.78
C LEU A 31 -4.15 -17.57 3.02
N MET A 32 -3.69 -16.59 3.79
CA MET A 32 -2.93 -16.85 5.01
C MET A 32 -3.76 -17.61 6.04
N ASN A 33 -5.03 -17.27 6.20
CA ASN A 33 -5.96 -18.00 7.06
C ASN A 33 -6.11 -19.47 6.64
N GLU A 34 -6.26 -19.75 5.35
CA GLU A 34 -6.32 -21.13 4.83
C GLU A 34 -5.04 -21.90 5.14
N ILE A 35 -3.87 -21.28 4.91
CA ILE A 35 -2.57 -21.88 5.21
C ILE A 35 -2.46 -22.19 6.70
N ARG A 36 -2.70 -21.21 7.57
CA ARG A 36 -2.54 -21.36 9.03
C ARG A 36 -3.52 -22.34 9.66
N ARG A 37 -4.69 -22.53 9.04
CA ARG A 37 -5.66 -23.57 9.42
C ARG A 37 -5.35 -24.95 8.84
N GLY A 38 -4.29 -25.08 8.03
CA GLY A 38 -3.93 -26.34 7.36
C GLY A 38 -4.92 -26.80 6.29
N LYS A 39 -5.67 -25.85 5.72
CA LYS A 39 -6.66 -26.11 4.66
C LYS A 39 -6.09 -25.90 3.25
N HIS A 40 -4.90 -25.30 3.14
CA HIS A 40 -4.29 -25.07 1.84
C HIS A 40 -3.71 -26.38 1.28
N PRO A 41 -4.02 -26.75 0.01
CA PRO A 41 -3.69 -28.07 -0.51
C PRO A 41 -2.19 -28.34 -0.68
N LEU A 42 -1.37 -27.27 -0.85
CA LEU A 42 0.05 -27.40 -1.18
C LEU A 42 0.97 -26.86 -0.10
N LEU A 43 0.48 -26.05 0.84
CA LEU A 43 1.32 -25.35 1.82
C LEU A 43 1.02 -25.85 3.23
N ALA A 44 2.06 -26.22 3.94
CA ALA A 44 1.95 -26.62 5.34
C ALA A 44 1.59 -25.41 6.22
N LYS A 45 0.81 -25.62 7.28
CA LYS A 45 0.43 -24.53 8.22
C LYS A 45 1.62 -23.83 8.88
N SER A 46 2.74 -24.53 8.99
CA SER A 46 4.00 -24.00 9.57
C SER A 46 4.93 -23.35 8.54
N CYS A 47 4.52 -23.27 7.25
CA CYS A 47 5.39 -22.69 6.24
C CYS A 47 5.70 -21.22 6.56
N LYS A 48 6.96 -20.83 6.33
CA LYS A 48 7.39 -19.45 6.42
C LYS A 48 6.96 -18.70 5.15
N VAL A 49 6.45 -17.50 5.34
CA VAL A 49 6.05 -16.62 4.24
C VAL A 49 6.83 -15.32 4.37
N ASP A 50 7.63 -15.00 3.38
CA ASP A 50 8.29 -13.70 3.24
C ASP A 50 7.67 -12.95 2.04
N ILE A 51 7.75 -11.62 2.02
CA ILE A 51 7.11 -10.77 1.02
C ILE A 51 8.17 -10.12 0.15
N PHE A 52 8.07 -10.33 -1.17
CA PHE A 52 8.77 -9.53 -2.18
C PHE A 52 7.78 -8.57 -2.82
N ALA A 53 8.04 -7.27 -2.74
CA ALA A 53 7.16 -6.24 -3.22
C ALA A 53 7.86 -5.32 -4.24
N TYR A 54 7.22 -5.10 -5.40
CA TYR A 54 7.72 -4.25 -6.45
C TYR A 54 6.81 -3.05 -6.68
N SER A 55 7.40 -1.85 -6.81
CA SER A 55 6.69 -0.63 -7.18
C SER A 55 5.49 -0.35 -6.26
N ILE A 56 4.28 -0.21 -6.82
CA ILE A 56 3.04 0.01 -6.05
C ILE A 56 2.72 -1.14 -5.08
N GLY A 57 3.21 -2.35 -5.37
CA GLY A 57 3.11 -3.48 -4.46
C GLY A 57 3.82 -3.25 -3.13
N ALA A 58 4.84 -2.39 -3.09
CA ALA A 58 5.49 -1.99 -1.84
C ALA A 58 4.55 -1.18 -0.95
N LEU A 59 3.80 -0.21 -1.50
CA LEU A 59 2.77 0.52 -0.75
C LEU A 59 1.72 -0.45 -0.18
N MET A 60 1.23 -1.36 -1.02
CA MET A 60 0.26 -2.37 -0.59
C MET A 60 0.81 -3.24 0.53
N SER A 61 2.07 -3.67 0.45
CA SER A 61 2.71 -4.52 1.47
C SER A 61 2.95 -3.76 2.78
N GLN A 62 3.27 -2.48 2.73
CA GLN A 62 3.37 -1.63 3.92
C GLN A 62 2.01 -1.52 4.62
N VAL A 63 0.93 -1.29 3.85
CA VAL A 63 -0.44 -1.26 4.38
C VAL A 63 -0.85 -2.61 4.93
N LEU A 64 -0.58 -3.71 4.22
CA LEU A 64 -0.84 -5.08 4.66
C LEU A 64 -0.21 -5.34 6.03
N LEU A 65 1.10 -5.12 6.16
CA LEU A 65 1.83 -5.41 7.40
C LEU A 65 1.41 -4.48 8.55
N SER A 66 1.12 -3.21 8.27
CA SER A 66 0.71 -2.25 9.32
C SER A 66 -0.76 -2.40 9.73
N SER A 67 -1.57 -3.13 8.97
CA SER A 67 -2.95 -3.45 9.28
C SER A 67 -3.17 -4.87 9.82
N ASP A 68 -2.14 -5.71 9.81
CA ASP A 68 -2.21 -7.11 10.24
C ASP A 68 -2.42 -7.24 11.74
N VAL A 69 -3.68 -7.34 12.15
CA VAL A 69 -4.08 -7.52 13.56
C VAL A 69 -4.06 -8.99 14.00
N GLU A 70 -4.10 -9.90 13.03
CA GLU A 70 -4.10 -11.35 13.28
C GLU A 70 -2.69 -11.92 13.44
N GLY A 71 -1.64 -11.12 13.13
CA GLY A 71 -0.25 -11.52 13.26
C GLY A 71 0.22 -12.55 12.24
N HIS A 72 -0.48 -12.66 11.11
CA HIS A 72 -0.11 -13.62 10.05
C HIS A 72 1.30 -13.43 9.52
N PHE A 73 1.78 -12.17 9.57
CA PHE A 73 3.06 -11.75 9.01
C PHE A 73 4.08 -11.34 10.09
N ASP A 74 3.88 -11.66 11.36
CA ASP A 74 4.78 -11.22 12.44
C ASP A 74 6.23 -11.68 12.24
N ASN A 75 6.42 -12.85 11.64
CA ASN A 75 7.74 -13.44 11.35
C ASN A 75 8.17 -13.28 9.89
N SER A 76 7.40 -12.56 9.07
CA SER A 76 7.70 -12.34 7.65
C SER A 76 8.72 -11.24 7.46
N LYS A 77 9.67 -11.43 6.54
CA LYS A 77 10.53 -10.37 6.04
C LYS A 77 9.84 -9.69 4.86
N LEU A 78 10.04 -8.38 4.74
CA LEU A 78 9.60 -7.59 3.60
C LEU A 78 10.81 -7.08 2.82
N PHE A 79 10.91 -7.46 1.56
CA PHE A 79 11.86 -6.89 0.62
C PHE A 79 11.11 -6.03 -0.40
N MET A 80 11.40 -4.72 -0.42
CA MET A 80 10.80 -3.77 -1.37
C MET A 80 11.81 -3.39 -2.43
N PHE A 81 11.44 -3.54 -3.70
CA PHE A 81 12.25 -3.14 -4.85
C PHE A 81 11.53 -2.04 -5.63
N CYS A 82 12.21 -0.90 -5.87
CA CYS A 82 11.64 0.28 -6.53
C CYS A 82 10.30 0.69 -5.89
N GLY A 83 10.25 0.77 -4.57
CA GLY A 83 9.04 1.06 -3.82
C GLY A 83 9.35 1.47 -2.38
N GLY A 84 8.30 1.78 -1.61
CA GLY A 84 8.43 2.14 -0.19
C GLY A 84 8.23 3.64 0.10
N ALA A 85 8.01 4.47 -0.92
CA ALA A 85 7.64 5.87 -0.72
C ALA A 85 6.17 5.99 -0.29
N LEU A 86 5.85 7.07 0.40
CA LEU A 86 4.46 7.46 0.64
C LEU A 86 3.77 7.78 -0.68
N PHE A 87 2.46 7.56 -0.75
CA PHE A 87 1.70 7.77 -1.98
C PHE A 87 1.87 9.17 -2.56
N ASN A 88 1.84 10.20 -1.70
CA ASN A 88 2.01 11.59 -2.10
C ASN A 88 3.42 11.94 -2.61
N GLU A 89 4.42 11.16 -2.25
CA GLU A 89 5.81 11.33 -2.71
C GLU A 89 6.13 10.57 -4.01
N MET A 90 5.16 9.79 -4.53
CA MET A 90 5.30 9.09 -5.79
C MET A 90 4.98 10.02 -6.97
N ASN A 91 5.43 9.62 -8.16
CA ASN A 91 5.08 10.24 -9.42
C ASN A 91 4.54 9.15 -10.38
N GLY A 92 3.28 8.76 -10.18
CA GLY A 92 2.64 7.67 -10.92
C GLY A 92 2.33 7.97 -12.39
N SER A 93 2.67 9.16 -12.87
CA SER A 93 2.47 9.52 -14.28
C SER A 93 3.51 8.86 -15.18
N SER A 94 3.09 7.87 -15.96
CA SER A 94 3.93 7.25 -16.99
C SER A 94 3.07 6.57 -18.06
N ARG A 95 3.67 6.32 -19.23
CA ARG A 95 2.99 5.60 -20.32
C ARG A 95 2.44 4.24 -19.90
N MET A 96 3.12 3.56 -18.99
CA MET A 96 2.77 2.20 -18.58
C MET A 96 1.81 2.16 -17.39
N ILE A 97 1.57 3.29 -16.72
CA ILE A 97 0.79 3.34 -15.49
C ILE A 97 -0.51 4.12 -15.73
N MET A 98 -0.44 5.45 -15.73
CA MET A 98 -1.58 6.35 -15.95
C MET A 98 -1.11 7.72 -16.43
N ASP A 99 -2.03 8.52 -16.98
CA ASP A 99 -1.73 9.89 -17.36
C ASP A 99 -1.58 10.83 -16.14
N GLY A 100 -0.96 12.00 -16.39
CA GLY A 100 -0.66 12.96 -15.33
C GLY A 100 -1.90 13.57 -14.67
N ASP A 101 -2.98 13.75 -15.42
CA ASP A 101 -4.24 14.30 -14.90
C ASP A 101 -4.89 13.32 -13.93
N THR A 102 -4.91 12.05 -14.29
CA THR A 102 -5.40 10.98 -13.43
C THR A 102 -4.60 10.90 -12.14
N PHE A 103 -3.27 10.95 -12.24
CA PHE A 103 -2.44 10.87 -11.03
C PHE A 103 -2.62 12.10 -10.12
N ARG A 104 -2.76 13.30 -10.68
CA ARG A 104 -3.10 14.50 -9.90
C ARG A 104 -4.46 14.38 -9.22
N THR A 105 -5.45 13.84 -9.93
CA THR A 105 -6.80 13.59 -9.38
C THR A 105 -6.73 12.63 -8.19
N LEU A 106 -5.98 11.52 -8.31
CA LEU A 106 -5.79 10.58 -7.22
C LEU A 106 -5.10 11.23 -6.02
N LYS A 107 -4.00 11.95 -6.23
CA LYS A 107 -3.30 12.67 -5.16
C LYS A 107 -4.25 13.63 -4.43
N SER A 108 -4.93 14.49 -5.18
CA SER A 108 -5.89 15.43 -4.61
C SER A 108 -6.98 14.71 -3.81
N TYR A 109 -7.55 13.65 -4.36
CA TYR A 109 -8.60 12.88 -3.69
C TYR A 109 -8.13 12.30 -2.35
N PHE A 110 -6.99 11.61 -2.34
CA PHE A 110 -6.50 10.93 -1.15
C PHE A 110 -5.91 11.87 -0.10
N THR A 111 -5.42 13.05 -0.49
CA THR A 111 -4.90 14.05 0.47
C THR A 111 -5.95 15.03 0.97
N THR A 112 -7.17 15.04 0.39
CA THR A 112 -8.25 15.95 0.80
C THR A 112 -9.53 15.20 1.14
N LYS A 113 -10.27 14.74 0.13
CA LYS A 113 -11.61 14.15 0.33
C LYS A 113 -11.60 12.86 1.16
N PHE A 114 -10.65 11.97 0.87
CA PHE A 114 -10.60 10.66 1.51
C PHE A 114 -10.32 10.74 3.01
N ILE A 115 -9.47 11.67 3.43
CA ILE A 115 -9.04 11.83 4.83
C ILE A 115 -10.03 12.62 5.70
N PHE A 116 -11.01 13.28 5.08
CA PHE A 116 -12.05 14.04 5.79
C PHE A 116 -13.41 13.33 5.70
N PRO A 117 -13.69 12.36 6.60
CA PRO A 117 -14.91 11.54 6.56
C PRO A 117 -16.21 12.35 6.66
N GLN A 118 -16.16 13.58 7.17
CA GLN A 118 -17.31 14.48 7.25
C GLN A 118 -17.92 14.84 5.89
N PHE A 119 -17.16 14.67 4.81
CA PHE A 119 -17.65 14.91 3.45
C PHE A 119 -18.32 13.68 2.81
N GLU A 120 -18.11 12.53 3.40
CA GLU A 120 -18.71 11.28 2.96
C GLU A 120 -19.21 10.56 4.19
N SER A 121 -20.42 10.45 4.52
CA SER A 121 -21.05 9.78 5.67
C SER A 121 -20.40 8.42 6.06
N ARG A 122 -19.07 8.33 6.01
CA ARG A 122 -18.27 7.14 6.27
C ARG A 122 -17.95 7.05 7.75
N ILE A 123 -18.22 5.91 8.34
CA ILE A 123 -17.63 5.52 9.61
C ILE A 123 -16.12 5.44 9.39
N ILE A 124 -15.35 6.20 10.16
CA ILE A 124 -13.88 6.14 10.16
C ILE A 124 -13.49 4.68 10.28
N GLY A 125 -12.80 4.25 9.26
CA GLY A 125 -12.65 2.89 8.94
C GLY A 125 -11.86 2.03 9.91
N ASP A 126 -11.84 0.81 9.54
CA ASP A 126 -11.10 -0.27 10.15
C ASP A 126 -9.58 0.02 10.19
N ASN A 127 -8.85 -0.91 10.74
CA ASN A 127 -7.40 -0.81 10.89
C ASN A 127 -6.68 -0.70 9.54
N LEU A 128 -7.24 -1.29 8.47
CA LEU A 128 -6.67 -1.22 7.13
C LEU A 128 -6.76 0.20 6.56
N GLU A 129 -7.90 0.86 6.68
CA GLU A 129 -8.06 2.24 6.22
C GLU A 129 -7.12 3.20 6.97
N LYS A 130 -7.03 3.07 8.30
CA LYS A 130 -6.08 3.85 9.11
C LYS A 130 -4.63 3.61 8.68
N SER A 131 -4.28 2.38 8.35
CA SER A 131 -2.96 2.02 7.84
C SER A 131 -2.71 2.60 6.45
N PHE A 132 -3.70 2.58 5.56
CA PHE A 132 -3.59 3.22 4.26
C PHE A 132 -3.39 4.74 4.40
N ILE A 133 -4.20 5.43 5.20
CA ILE A 133 -4.06 6.88 5.46
C ILE A 133 -2.66 7.23 5.96
N ALA A 134 -2.09 6.43 6.86
CA ALA A 134 -0.75 6.63 7.38
C ALA A 134 0.36 6.55 6.30
N HIS A 135 0.08 5.91 5.17
CA HIS A 135 1.00 5.78 4.03
C HIS A 135 0.64 6.69 2.84
N VAL A 136 -0.36 7.57 2.99
CA VAL A 136 -0.71 8.54 1.95
C VAL A 136 0.22 9.74 1.97
N ASP A 137 0.38 10.39 3.12
CA ASP A 137 1.17 11.62 3.26
C ASP A 137 1.91 11.64 4.60
N LYS A 138 3.09 12.28 4.63
CA LYS A 138 3.96 12.35 5.81
C LYS A 138 3.33 13.05 7.01
N SER A 139 2.41 13.98 6.78
CA SER A 139 1.68 14.70 7.83
C SER A 139 0.54 13.88 8.46
N LEU A 140 0.10 12.80 7.78
CA LEU A 140 -1.03 11.99 8.20
C LEU A 140 -0.57 10.81 9.07
N CYS A 141 -1.20 10.65 10.23
CA CYS A 141 -0.96 9.53 11.15
C CYS A 141 0.51 9.19 11.36
N LYS A 142 1.37 10.19 11.47
CA LYS A 142 2.83 10.08 11.57
C LYS A 142 3.25 9.11 12.67
N GLU A 143 2.69 9.25 13.86
CA GLU A 143 3.02 8.41 15.02
C GLU A 143 2.77 6.92 14.75
N ARG A 144 1.64 6.60 14.09
CA ARG A 144 1.31 5.23 13.70
C ARG A 144 2.34 4.66 12.75
N ARG A 145 2.72 5.43 11.73
CA ARG A 145 3.72 5.02 10.74
C ARG A 145 5.09 4.82 11.36
N GLU A 146 5.55 5.78 12.15
CA GLU A 146 6.83 5.68 12.86
C GLU A 146 6.86 4.49 13.83
N ALA A 147 5.79 4.25 14.57
CA ALA A 147 5.68 3.09 15.44
C ALA A 147 5.79 1.77 14.67
N PHE A 148 5.12 1.69 13.50
CA PHE A 148 5.23 0.54 12.61
C PHE A 148 6.68 0.30 12.17
N TYR A 149 7.37 1.31 11.64
CA TYR A 149 8.75 1.15 11.19
C TYR A 149 9.73 0.91 12.34
N ARG A 150 9.57 1.58 13.46
CA ARG A 150 10.41 1.34 14.65
C ARG A 150 10.32 -0.11 15.13
N LYS A 151 9.12 -0.68 15.11
CA LYS A 151 8.89 -2.08 15.49
C LYS A 151 9.46 -3.07 14.47
N ASN A 152 9.45 -2.71 13.17
CA ASN A 152 9.63 -3.68 12.08
C ASN A 152 10.88 -3.44 11.22
N SER A 153 11.70 -2.40 11.48
CA SER A 153 12.88 -2.06 10.66
C SER A 153 13.86 -3.21 10.45
N TYR A 154 14.04 -4.06 11.45
CA TYR A 154 14.96 -5.22 11.40
C TYR A 154 14.58 -6.26 10.33
N ARG A 155 13.35 -6.26 9.87
CA ARG A 155 12.83 -7.23 8.90
C ARG A 155 12.39 -6.61 7.56
N ILE A 156 12.64 -5.31 7.38
CA ILE A 156 12.30 -4.56 6.16
C ILE A 156 13.59 -4.17 5.46
N CYS A 157 13.71 -4.56 4.19
CA CYS A 157 14.80 -4.15 3.31
C CYS A 157 14.24 -3.43 2.10
N VAL A 158 14.85 -2.29 1.73
CA VAL A 158 14.42 -1.46 0.60
C VAL A 158 15.58 -1.26 -0.35
N VAL A 159 15.35 -1.55 -1.62
CA VAL A 159 16.28 -1.22 -2.71
C VAL A 159 15.61 -0.22 -3.64
N SER A 160 16.19 0.96 -3.76
CA SER A 160 15.74 2.01 -4.67
C SER A 160 16.75 2.23 -5.79
N LEU A 161 16.26 2.68 -6.94
CA LEU A 161 17.10 3.09 -8.07
C LEU A 161 17.22 4.61 -8.09
N THR A 162 18.43 5.10 -8.18
CA THR A 162 18.72 6.56 -8.15
C THR A 162 18.09 7.35 -9.29
N LYS A 163 17.79 6.67 -10.41
CA LYS A 163 17.14 7.25 -11.59
C LYS A 163 15.66 6.90 -11.72
N ASP A 164 15.06 6.32 -10.68
CA ASP A 164 13.62 6.05 -10.68
C ASP A 164 12.84 7.36 -10.58
N THR A 165 12.12 7.70 -11.64
CA THR A 165 11.30 8.91 -11.73
C THR A 165 9.88 8.71 -11.22
N VAL A 166 9.46 7.46 -11.04
CA VAL A 166 8.11 7.10 -10.55
C VAL A 166 8.09 7.02 -9.04
N ILE A 167 9.08 6.34 -8.46
CA ILE A 167 9.24 6.25 -7.00
C ILE A 167 10.64 6.76 -6.63
N PRO A 168 10.79 8.08 -6.48
CA PRO A 168 12.10 8.68 -6.26
C PRO A 168 12.69 8.29 -4.91
N THR A 169 13.99 8.10 -4.87
CA THR A 169 14.73 7.76 -3.63
C THR A 169 14.48 8.77 -2.50
N SER A 170 14.28 10.04 -2.82
CA SER A 170 13.91 11.08 -1.84
C SER A 170 12.58 10.78 -1.15
N GLY A 171 11.59 10.32 -1.91
CA GLY A 171 10.28 9.93 -1.37
C GLY A 171 10.36 8.71 -0.45
N ILE A 172 11.28 7.76 -0.73
CA ILE A 172 11.51 6.61 0.14
C ILE A 172 12.18 7.05 1.45
N LYS A 173 13.14 7.97 1.39
CA LYS A 173 13.83 8.49 2.58
C LYS A 173 12.92 9.35 3.47
N SER A 174 11.84 9.92 2.93
CA SER A 174 10.89 10.74 3.67
C SER A 174 9.75 9.94 4.32
N ALA A 175 9.61 8.69 3.96
CA ALA A 175 8.59 7.78 4.51
C ALA A 175 8.95 7.28 5.91
#